data_c5042bffb81f6373fbf1f46fa6279aac
#
_entry.id   c5042bffb81f6373fbf1f46fa6279aac
#
_cell.length_a   1.000
_cell.length_b   1.000
_cell.length_c   1.000
_cell.angle_alpha   90.00
_cell.angle_beta   90.00
_cell.angle_gamma   90.00
#
_symmetry.space_group_name_H-M   'P 1'
#
loop_
_entity.id
_entity.type
_entity.pdbx_description
1 polymer ?
#
loop_
_entity_poly.entity_id
_entity_poly.type
_entity_poly.pdbx_seq_one_letter_code
_entity_poly.pdbx_strand_id
1 'polypeptide(L)'
;SAAPAADSAADSATTDTAASADLLSQIRERGTITVAMEGTWAPWTYHDENDNLVGYDVEVATLIAEKLGVEPEFIEGEWDGLLAGLDAGRYDIMVNGVDITEERAEKYDFSEPYAYNRTAVITKGDNDTINSLEDLKDKKTANTISSTYAQLAEQYGADVTGVDDLNQTFELLNSGRIDATLNAEV
;
A
#
# COMPACT_ATOMS: atom_id res chain seq x y z
N SER A 1 -30.37 71.56 21.41
CA SER A 1 -30.07 70.43 22.32
C SER A 1 -29.46 69.32 21.51
N ALA A 2 -28.17 69.05 21.73
CA ALA A 2 -27.36 68.08 21.04
C ALA A 2 -27.56 66.70 21.67
N ALA A 3 -27.67 65.72 20.80
CA ALA A 3 -27.55 64.31 21.20
C ALA A 3 -26.11 63.87 20.96
N PRO A 4 -25.51 63.03 21.84
CA PRO A 4 -24.21 62.48 21.61
C PRO A 4 -24.30 61.19 20.80
N ALA A 5 -23.32 61.02 19.91
CA ALA A 5 -23.07 59.84 19.10
C ALA A 5 -22.63 58.68 19.98
N ALA A 6 -23.25 57.52 19.76
CA ALA A 6 -22.79 56.25 20.33
C ALA A 6 -21.67 55.68 19.46
N ASP A 7 -20.53 55.48 20.07
CA ASP A 7 -19.38 54.79 19.53
C ASP A 7 -19.66 53.28 19.57
N SER A 8 -19.73 52.67 18.39
CA SER A 8 -19.87 51.23 18.25
C SER A 8 -18.50 50.61 18.04
N ALA A 9 -17.93 50.10 19.12
CA ALA A 9 -16.74 49.29 19.05
C ALA A 9 -17.07 47.99 18.33
N ALA A 10 -16.54 47.83 17.12
CA ALA A 10 -16.53 46.55 16.42
C ALA A 10 -15.55 45.62 17.11
N ASP A 11 -16.12 44.65 17.78
CA ASP A 11 -15.40 43.49 18.30
C ASP A 11 -14.91 42.64 17.13
N SER A 12 -13.62 42.77 16.83
CA SER A 12 -12.94 41.91 15.87
C SER A 12 -12.74 40.58 16.52
N ALA A 13 -13.69 39.66 16.33
CA ALA A 13 -13.49 38.25 16.61
C ALA A 13 -12.38 37.72 15.69
N THR A 14 -11.16 37.70 16.17
CA THR A 14 -10.10 36.87 15.64
C THR A 14 -10.52 35.43 15.76
N THR A 15 -11.05 34.86 14.70
CA THR A 15 -11.13 33.40 14.54
C THR A 15 -9.71 32.88 14.47
N ASP A 16 -9.22 32.47 15.61
CA ASP A 16 -8.01 31.65 15.73
C ASP A 16 -8.34 30.30 15.13
N THR A 17 -8.24 30.18 13.80
CA THR A 17 -8.14 28.92 13.12
C THR A 17 -6.76 28.38 13.50
N ALA A 18 -6.70 27.66 14.61
CA ALA A 18 -5.56 26.79 14.88
C ALA A 18 -5.37 25.93 13.65
N ALA A 19 -4.36 26.25 12.81
CA ALA A 19 -3.97 25.42 11.71
C ALA A 19 -3.70 24.05 12.33
N SER A 20 -4.48 23.02 11.95
CA SER A 20 -4.21 21.68 12.39
C SER A 20 -2.78 21.38 11.97
N ALA A 21 -1.92 20.99 12.92
CA ALA A 21 -0.53 20.67 12.64
C ALA A 21 -0.52 19.65 11.48
N ASP A 22 0.32 19.88 10.46
CA ASP A 22 0.45 18.93 9.36
C ASP A 22 0.92 17.56 9.87
N LEU A 23 0.72 16.52 9.08
CA LEU A 23 1.03 15.16 9.50
C LEU A 23 2.51 14.99 9.89
N LEU A 24 3.43 15.65 9.17
CA LEU A 24 4.86 15.58 9.48
C LEU A 24 5.18 16.17 10.85
N SER A 25 4.56 17.31 11.19
CA SER A 25 4.71 17.92 12.52
C SER A 25 4.17 17.01 13.63
N GLN A 26 3.03 16.36 13.40
CA GLN A 26 2.45 15.39 14.33
C GLN A 26 3.35 14.17 14.54
N ILE A 27 3.93 13.62 13.46
CA ILE A 27 4.89 12.50 13.52
C ILE A 27 6.12 12.89 14.34
N ARG A 28 6.69 14.06 14.09
CA ARG A 28 7.86 14.55 14.84
C ARG A 28 7.56 14.80 16.33
N GLU A 29 6.43 15.37 16.62
CA GLU A 29 5.99 15.61 18.01
C GLU A 29 5.76 14.29 18.76
N ARG A 30 5.15 13.31 18.11
CA ARG A 30 4.90 11.97 18.65
C ARG A 30 6.19 11.15 18.79
N GLY A 31 7.19 11.43 17.95
CA GLY A 31 8.47 10.70 17.91
C GLY A 31 8.38 9.33 17.22
N THR A 32 7.26 9.00 16.60
CA THR A 32 7.04 7.73 15.89
C THR A 32 6.33 7.97 14.56
N ILE A 33 6.65 7.13 13.56
CA ILE A 33 5.92 7.04 12.31
C ILE A 33 5.32 5.65 12.17
N THR A 34 4.01 5.58 11.98
CA THR A 34 3.30 4.32 11.76
C THR A 34 3.35 3.93 10.29
N VAL A 35 3.83 2.72 10.00
CA VAL A 35 4.08 2.22 8.65
C VAL A 35 3.29 0.94 8.43
N ALA A 36 2.40 0.94 7.45
CA ALA A 36 1.62 -0.24 7.08
C ALA A 36 2.32 -1.06 6.00
N MET A 37 2.26 -2.38 6.14
CA MET A 37 2.76 -3.37 5.19
C MET A 37 2.12 -4.74 5.41
N GLU A 38 2.32 -5.68 4.48
CA GLU A 38 1.72 -7.02 4.61
C GLU A 38 2.43 -7.92 5.61
N GLY A 39 3.75 -7.99 5.60
CA GLY A 39 4.51 -8.96 6.41
C GLY A 39 4.49 -10.40 5.89
N THR A 40 3.88 -10.66 4.74
CA THR A 40 3.70 -11.99 4.13
C THR A 40 4.18 -12.05 2.67
N TRP A 41 5.00 -11.10 2.26
CA TRP A 41 5.43 -10.93 0.86
C TRP A 41 6.96 -10.80 0.73
N ALA A 42 7.67 -11.92 0.74
CA ALA A 42 9.12 -11.95 0.53
C ALA A 42 9.46 -11.59 -0.95
N PRO A 43 10.54 -10.89 -1.22
CA PRO A 43 11.56 -10.37 -0.29
C PRO A 43 11.27 -8.95 0.23
N TRP A 44 10.06 -8.43 -0.03
CA TRP A 44 9.70 -7.04 0.26
C TRP A 44 9.40 -6.80 1.73
N THR A 45 8.50 -7.58 2.30
CA THR A 45 8.06 -7.51 3.69
C THR A 45 7.63 -8.90 4.14
N TYR A 46 8.36 -9.49 5.07
CA TYR A 46 8.12 -10.87 5.53
C TYR A 46 8.77 -11.11 6.90
N HIS A 47 8.46 -12.25 7.51
CA HIS A 47 9.08 -12.69 8.74
C HIS A 47 10.20 -13.69 8.46
N ASP A 48 11.36 -13.47 9.09
CA ASP A 48 12.50 -14.39 9.02
C ASP A 48 12.28 -15.63 9.89
N GLU A 49 13.28 -16.53 9.93
CA GLU A 49 13.22 -17.77 10.72
C GLU A 49 13.09 -17.53 12.23
N ASN A 50 13.41 -16.34 12.71
CA ASN A 50 13.29 -15.92 14.11
C ASN A 50 12.03 -15.09 14.39
N ASP A 51 11.11 -15.05 13.42
CA ASP A 51 9.87 -14.25 13.49
C ASP A 51 10.11 -12.73 13.57
N ASN A 52 11.23 -12.24 13.02
CA ASN A 52 11.46 -10.81 12.87
C ASN A 52 10.89 -10.32 11.54
N LEU A 53 10.19 -9.19 11.56
CA LEU A 53 9.74 -8.51 10.34
C LEU A 53 10.96 -7.93 9.62
N VAL A 54 11.20 -8.38 8.41
CA VAL A 54 12.36 -8.04 7.58
C VAL A 54 11.95 -7.84 6.12
N GLY A 55 12.87 -7.36 5.30
CA GLY A 55 12.70 -7.22 3.86
C GLY A 55 13.07 -5.83 3.36
N TYR A 56 13.06 -5.70 2.04
CA TYR A 56 13.46 -4.46 1.37
C TYR A 56 12.62 -3.26 1.84
N ASP A 57 11.31 -3.40 1.90
CA ASP A 57 10.40 -2.33 2.32
C ASP A 57 10.52 -2.00 3.81
N VAL A 58 10.86 -2.98 4.64
CA VAL A 58 11.14 -2.74 6.07
C VAL A 58 12.38 -1.87 6.23
N GLU A 59 13.44 -2.15 5.46
CA GLU A 59 14.66 -1.33 5.47
C GLU A 59 14.40 0.08 4.93
N VAL A 60 13.65 0.23 3.84
CA VAL A 60 13.25 1.53 3.30
C VAL A 60 12.48 2.34 4.34
N ALA A 61 11.49 1.75 4.99
CA ALA A 61 10.70 2.42 6.02
C ALA A 61 11.55 2.82 7.24
N THR A 62 12.49 1.98 7.64
CA THR A 62 13.43 2.27 8.73
C THR A 62 14.31 3.46 8.39
N LEU A 63 14.86 3.52 7.16
CA LEU A 63 15.66 4.66 6.69
C LEU A 63 14.85 5.95 6.61
N ILE A 64 13.57 5.88 6.22
CA ILE A 64 12.67 7.05 6.24
C ILE A 64 12.52 7.57 7.66
N ALA A 65 12.23 6.69 8.63
CA ALA A 65 12.08 7.05 10.03
C ALA A 65 13.36 7.68 10.59
N GLU A 66 14.52 7.09 10.33
CA GLU A 66 15.85 7.64 10.73
C GLU A 66 16.07 9.06 10.18
N LYS A 67 15.75 9.28 8.89
CA LYS A 67 15.91 10.60 8.26
C LYS A 67 14.94 11.64 8.83
N LEU A 68 13.78 11.23 9.29
CA LEU A 68 12.83 12.09 9.98
C LEU A 68 13.17 12.31 11.45
N GLY A 69 14.08 11.52 12.02
CA GLY A 69 14.47 11.55 13.42
C GLY A 69 13.43 10.95 14.35
N VAL A 70 12.70 9.94 13.89
CA VAL A 70 11.64 9.24 14.64
C VAL A 70 11.83 7.73 14.56
N GLU A 71 11.11 6.99 15.39
CA GLU A 71 11.10 5.53 15.39
C GLU A 71 9.99 4.99 14.48
N PRO A 72 10.24 3.93 13.69
CA PRO A 72 9.20 3.28 12.92
C PRO A 72 8.35 2.37 13.80
N GLU A 73 7.05 2.39 13.60
CA GLU A 73 6.09 1.47 14.19
C GLU A 73 5.35 0.75 13.07
N PHE A 74 5.63 -0.55 12.91
CA PHE A 74 5.08 -1.35 11.81
C PHE A 74 3.71 -1.90 12.17
N ILE A 75 2.77 -1.78 11.21
CA ILE A 75 1.42 -2.33 11.29
C ILE A 75 1.23 -3.27 10.11
N GLU A 76 1.03 -4.55 10.42
CA GLU A 76 0.83 -5.59 9.41
C GLU A 76 -0.66 -5.83 9.14
N GLY A 77 -0.99 -6.13 7.89
CA GLY A 77 -2.34 -6.41 7.47
C GLY A 77 -2.41 -6.99 6.08
N GLU A 78 -3.59 -7.48 5.71
CA GLU A 78 -3.84 -7.97 4.35
C GLU A 78 -3.92 -6.80 3.37
N TRP A 79 -3.39 -7.00 2.15
CA TRP A 79 -3.32 -5.96 1.11
C TRP A 79 -4.65 -5.22 0.91
N ASP A 80 -5.75 -5.93 0.76
CA ASP A 80 -7.05 -5.31 0.47
C ASP A 80 -7.55 -4.37 1.58
N GLY A 81 -7.06 -4.55 2.81
CA GLY A 81 -7.38 -3.69 3.95
C GLY A 81 -6.43 -2.52 4.15
N LEU A 82 -5.22 -2.58 3.59
CA LEU A 82 -4.16 -1.59 3.89
C LEU A 82 -4.50 -0.19 3.36
N LEU A 83 -4.97 -0.08 2.12
CA LEU A 83 -5.35 1.21 1.53
C LEU A 83 -6.56 1.83 2.26
N ALA A 84 -7.56 1.01 2.61
CA ALA A 84 -8.70 1.47 3.39
C ALA A 84 -8.30 1.94 4.79
N GLY A 85 -7.32 1.31 5.40
CA GLY A 85 -6.72 1.74 6.68
C GLY A 85 -5.99 3.07 6.56
N LEU A 86 -5.29 3.32 5.47
CA LEU A 86 -4.66 4.60 5.17
C LEU A 86 -5.70 5.71 5.02
N ASP A 87 -6.77 5.46 4.27
CA ASP A 87 -7.90 6.40 4.13
C ASP A 87 -8.54 6.74 5.49
N ALA A 88 -8.62 5.77 6.38
CA ALA A 88 -9.16 5.94 7.72
C ALA A 88 -8.18 6.58 8.72
N GLY A 89 -6.95 6.89 8.29
CA GLY A 89 -5.91 7.47 9.15
C GLY A 89 -5.40 6.53 10.25
N ARG A 90 -5.45 5.22 10.02
CA ARG A 90 -4.98 4.22 11.00
C ARG A 90 -3.47 4.17 11.12
N TYR A 91 -2.75 4.64 10.12
CA TYR A 91 -1.29 4.75 10.04
C TYR A 91 -0.91 5.94 9.17
N ASP A 92 0.35 6.35 9.27
CA ASP A 92 0.84 7.56 8.61
C ASP A 92 1.20 7.32 7.15
N ILE A 93 1.87 6.21 6.86
CA ILE A 93 2.31 5.82 5.52
C ILE A 93 2.12 4.32 5.29
N MET A 94 2.11 3.95 4.02
CA MET A 94 2.16 2.56 3.57
C MET A 94 3.42 2.33 2.75
N VAL A 95 4.20 1.33 3.10
CA VAL A 95 5.42 0.91 2.38
C VAL A 95 5.29 -0.58 2.11
N ASN A 96 4.91 -0.95 0.90
CA ASN A 96 4.59 -2.33 0.51
C ASN A 96 4.69 -2.55 -1.01
N GLY A 97 5.77 -2.07 -1.63
CA GLY A 97 5.95 -2.21 -3.08
C GLY A 97 4.76 -1.69 -3.89
N VAL A 98 4.15 -0.59 -3.45
CA VAL A 98 2.91 -0.09 -4.04
C VAL A 98 3.20 0.58 -5.38
N ASP A 99 2.70 0.01 -6.46
CA ASP A 99 2.80 0.60 -7.79
C ASP A 99 2.07 1.95 -7.86
N ILE A 100 2.72 2.93 -8.48
CA ILE A 100 2.12 4.22 -8.79
C ILE A 100 1.26 4.05 -10.04
N THR A 101 -0.07 4.15 -9.87
CA THR A 101 -1.03 4.15 -10.97
C THR A 101 -1.79 5.47 -11.01
N GLU A 102 -2.34 5.83 -12.18
CA GLU A 102 -3.15 7.05 -12.31
C GLU A 102 -4.32 7.04 -11.33
N GLU A 103 -5.04 5.93 -11.22
CA GLU A 103 -6.16 5.78 -10.30
C GLU A 103 -5.74 6.00 -8.83
N ARG A 104 -4.60 5.43 -8.42
CA ARG A 104 -4.10 5.60 -7.05
C ARG A 104 -3.57 7.02 -6.81
N ALA A 105 -2.91 7.62 -7.81
CA ALA A 105 -2.40 8.99 -7.71
C ALA A 105 -3.50 10.05 -7.61
N GLU A 106 -4.74 9.74 -8.00
CA GLU A 106 -5.90 10.60 -7.77
C GLU A 106 -6.32 10.69 -6.29
N LYS A 107 -5.94 9.68 -5.50
CA LYS A 107 -6.39 9.54 -4.10
C LYS A 107 -5.27 9.66 -3.08
N TYR A 108 -4.04 9.31 -3.45
CA TYR A 108 -2.89 9.20 -2.56
C TYR A 108 -1.70 9.99 -3.08
N ASP A 109 -0.95 10.56 -2.17
CA ASP A 109 0.37 11.12 -2.46
C ASP A 109 1.43 10.01 -2.45
N PHE A 110 2.32 10.03 -3.43
CA PHE A 110 3.41 9.08 -3.56
C PHE A 110 4.76 9.78 -3.39
N SER A 111 5.73 9.04 -2.87
CA SER A 111 7.14 9.44 -2.95
C SER A 111 7.68 9.28 -4.37
N GLU A 112 8.90 9.74 -4.61
CA GLU A 112 9.67 9.28 -5.76
C GLU A 112 9.78 7.75 -5.72
N PRO A 113 9.79 7.07 -6.89
CA PRO A 113 9.97 5.63 -6.94
C PRO A 113 11.31 5.21 -6.31
N TYR A 114 11.28 4.30 -5.37
CA TYR A 114 12.50 3.77 -4.73
C TYR A 114 12.92 2.39 -5.24
N ALA A 115 12.07 1.76 -6.07
CA ALA A 115 12.35 0.50 -6.75
C ALA A 115 11.61 0.43 -8.08
N TYR A 116 12.13 -0.37 -9.00
CA TYR A 116 11.50 -0.70 -10.28
C TYR A 116 11.42 -2.20 -10.39
N ASN A 117 10.29 -2.71 -10.84
CA ASN A 117 10.05 -4.13 -10.96
C ASN A 117 9.29 -4.46 -12.25
N ARG A 118 9.29 -5.74 -12.61
CA ARG A 118 8.50 -6.27 -13.71
C ARG A 118 7.49 -7.26 -13.17
N THR A 119 6.35 -7.34 -13.82
CA THR A 119 5.35 -8.36 -13.52
C THR A 119 5.74 -9.66 -14.21
N ALA A 120 5.75 -10.75 -13.46
CA ALA A 120 5.92 -12.10 -13.98
C ALA A 120 4.60 -12.87 -13.90
N VAL A 121 4.40 -13.75 -14.86
CA VAL A 121 3.37 -14.80 -14.81
C VAL A 121 4.01 -16.04 -14.22
N ILE A 122 3.51 -16.50 -13.10
CA ILE A 122 4.02 -17.64 -12.36
C ILE A 122 3.13 -18.84 -12.61
N THR A 123 3.72 -19.94 -13.09
CA THR A 123 3.04 -21.19 -13.37
C THR A 123 3.76 -22.35 -12.70
N LYS A 124 3.16 -23.55 -12.72
CA LYS A 124 3.89 -24.77 -12.34
C LYS A 124 5.01 -25.05 -13.35
N GLY A 125 6.07 -25.70 -12.86
CA GLY A 125 7.25 -26.00 -13.67
C GLY A 125 7.00 -26.94 -14.87
N ASP A 126 5.89 -27.65 -14.87
CA ASP A 126 5.44 -28.52 -15.96
C ASP A 126 4.43 -27.83 -16.91
N ASN A 127 4.24 -26.51 -16.78
CA ASN A 127 3.36 -25.77 -17.67
C ASN A 127 3.91 -25.73 -19.10
N ASP A 128 3.02 -25.96 -20.06
CA ASP A 128 3.30 -25.90 -21.50
C ASP A 128 2.27 -25.07 -22.30
N THR A 129 1.30 -24.47 -21.63
CA THR A 129 0.17 -23.79 -22.25
C THR A 129 0.17 -22.28 -22.09
N ILE A 130 0.84 -21.75 -21.06
CA ILE A 130 0.93 -20.31 -20.77
C ILE A 130 2.37 -19.85 -20.98
N ASN A 131 2.59 -19.12 -22.08
CA ASN A 131 3.90 -18.60 -22.48
C ASN A 131 3.88 -17.07 -22.68
N SER A 132 2.71 -16.46 -22.65
CA SER A 132 2.50 -15.01 -22.78
C SER A 132 1.28 -14.57 -21.97
N LEU A 133 1.08 -13.25 -21.85
CA LEU A 133 -0.12 -12.70 -21.20
C LEU A 133 -1.40 -13.05 -21.95
N GLU A 134 -1.35 -13.14 -23.29
CA GLU A 134 -2.49 -13.50 -24.12
C GLU A 134 -2.99 -14.92 -23.86
N ASP A 135 -2.11 -15.82 -23.41
CA ASP A 135 -2.46 -17.19 -23.05
C ASP A 135 -3.25 -17.29 -21.73
N LEU A 136 -3.38 -16.19 -20.99
CA LEU A 136 -4.20 -16.13 -19.77
C LEU A 136 -5.70 -16.14 -20.06
N LYS A 137 -6.12 -15.92 -21.29
CA LYS A 137 -7.53 -15.94 -21.67
C LYS A 137 -8.18 -17.26 -21.27
N ASP A 138 -9.29 -17.16 -20.53
CA ASP A 138 -10.08 -18.29 -20.02
C ASP A 138 -9.30 -19.21 -19.03
N LYS A 139 -8.13 -18.79 -18.56
CA LYS A 139 -7.37 -19.46 -17.52
C LYS A 139 -7.81 -19.01 -16.15
N LYS A 140 -7.64 -19.90 -15.16
CA LYS A 140 -7.88 -19.59 -13.76
C LYS A 140 -6.64 -19.00 -13.13
N THR A 141 -6.75 -17.81 -12.58
CA THR A 141 -5.68 -17.13 -11.83
C THR A 141 -6.17 -16.72 -10.44
N ALA A 142 -5.24 -16.40 -9.56
CA ALA A 142 -5.54 -15.84 -8.24
C ALA A 142 -4.55 -14.74 -7.90
N ASN A 143 -5.06 -13.65 -7.34
CA ASN A 143 -4.30 -12.55 -6.78
C ASN A 143 -5.14 -11.84 -5.72
N THR A 144 -4.54 -10.98 -4.91
CA THR A 144 -5.31 -10.05 -4.08
C THR A 144 -6.13 -9.13 -4.97
N ILE A 145 -7.43 -8.97 -4.68
CA ILE A 145 -8.41 -8.46 -5.65
C ILE A 145 -8.17 -7.00 -6.06
N SER A 146 -7.65 -6.16 -5.17
CA SER A 146 -7.34 -4.75 -5.43
C SER A 146 -5.92 -4.52 -5.99
N SER A 147 -5.18 -5.59 -6.31
CA SER A 147 -3.84 -5.49 -6.84
C SER A 147 -3.81 -5.14 -8.33
N THR A 148 -2.72 -4.53 -8.78
CA THR A 148 -2.44 -4.33 -10.21
C THR A 148 -2.31 -5.66 -10.95
N TYR A 149 -1.89 -6.72 -10.26
CA TYR A 149 -1.78 -8.07 -10.82
C TYR A 149 -3.13 -8.68 -11.17
N ALA A 150 -4.12 -8.54 -10.27
CA ALA A 150 -5.50 -8.97 -10.55
C ALA A 150 -6.09 -8.22 -11.75
N GLN A 151 -5.91 -6.90 -11.79
CA GLN A 151 -6.37 -6.07 -12.90
C GLN A 151 -5.74 -6.47 -14.24
N LEU A 152 -4.43 -6.72 -14.24
CA LEU A 152 -3.72 -7.15 -15.44
C LEU A 152 -4.22 -8.51 -15.94
N ALA A 153 -4.40 -9.47 -15.05
CA ALA A 153 -4.95 -10.79 -15.40
C ALA A 153 -6.37 -10.68 -15.99
N GLU A 154 -7.23 -9.85 -15.41
CA GLU A 154 -8.58 -9.58 -15.94
C GLU A 154 -8.55 -8.94 -17.32
N GLN A 155 -7.65 -7.99 -17.57
CA GLN A 155 -7.48 -7.35 -18.88
C GLN A 155 -7.15 -8.37 -19.98
N TYR A 156 -6.44 -9.44 -19.65
CA TYR A 156 -6.10 -10.52 -20.57
C TYR A 156 -7.13 -11.67 -20.56
N GLY A 157 -8.26 -11.48 -19.91
CA GLY A 157 -9.39 -12.40 -19.97
C GLY A 157 -9.28 -13.61 -19.05
N ALA A 158 -8.44 -13.55 -18.00
CA ALA A 158 -8.38 -14.58 -16.98
C ALA A 158 -9.61 -14.55 -16.05
N ASP A 159 -9.96 -15.72 -15.52
CA ASP A 159 -10.92 -15.87 -14.43
C ASP A 159 -10.17 -15.73 -13.10
N VAL A 160 -10.25 -14.55 -12.48
CA VAL A 160 -9.45 -14.19 -11.30
C VAL A 160 -10.21 -14.50 -10.02
N THR A 161 -9.58 -15.30 -9.15
CA THR A 161 -10.03 -15.54 -7.78
C THR A 161 -9.26 -14.65 -6.80
N GLY A 162 -9.97 -14.00 -5.87
CA GLY A 162 -9.35 -13.21 -4.80
C GLY A 162 -8.74 -14.10 -3.72
N VAL A 163 -7.57 -13.73 -3.24
CA VAL A 163 -6.85 -14.34 -2.12
C VAL A 163 -6.36 -13.26 -1.16
N ASP A 164 -5.91 -13.64 0.03
CA ASP A 164 -5.42 -12.70 1.04
C ASP A 164 -3.98 -12.26 0.79
N ASP A 165 -3.14 -13.19 0.30
CA ASP A 165 -1.72 -12.95 0.02
C ASP A 165 -1.16 -13.86 -1.10
N LEU A 166 0.10 -13.63 -1.47
CA LEU A 166 0.80 -14.42 -2.49
C LEU A 166 0.96 -15.89 -2.10
N ASN A 167 1.17 -16.20 -0.83
CA ASN A 167 1.41 -17.57 -0.38
C ASN A 167 0.21 -18.48 -0.66
N GLN A 168 -1.01 -17.96 -0.53
CA GLN A 168 -2.23 -18.71 -0.89
C GLN A 168 -2.28 -19.07 -2.37
N THR A 169 -1.71 -18.25 -3.26
CA THR A 169 -1.67 -18.56 -4.69
C THR A 169 -0.79 -19.76 -5.00
N PHE A 170 0.31 -19.94 -4.26
CA PHE A 170 1.18 -21.11 -4.43
C PHE A 170 0.51 -22.40 -4.01
N GLU A 171 -0.31 -22.37 -2.96
CA GLU A 171 -1.12 -23.53 -2.56
C GLU A 171 -2.15 -23.89 -3.65
N LEU A 172 -2.79 -22.89 -4.23
CA LEU A 172 -3.76 -23.09 -5.33
C LEU A 172 -3.08 -23.59 -6.61
N LEU A 173 -1.89 -23.08 -6.95
CA LEU A 173 -1.08 -23.60 -8.06
C LEU A 173 -0.71 -25.06 -7.86
N ASN A 174 -0.16 -25.40 -6.70
CA ASN A 174 0.28 -26.75 -6.40
C ASN A 174 -0.87 -27.76 -6.40
N SER A 175 -2.04 -27.36 -5.94
CA SER A 175 -3.24 -28.21 -5.95
C SER A 175 -3.94 -28.29 -7.32
N GLY A 176 -3.50 -27.51 -8.32
CA GLY A 176 -4.11 -27.46 -9.63
C GLY A 176 -5.45 -26.70 -9.69
N ARG A 177 -5.77 -25.92 -8.66
CA ARG A 177 -7.02 -25.13 -8.62
C ARG A 177 -6.93 -23.85 -9.44
N ILE A 178 -5.72 -23.34 -9.67
CA ILE A 178 -5.44 -22.25 -10.62
C ILE A 178 -4.34 -22.66 -11.58
N ASP A 179 -4.29 -21.99 -12.73
CA ASP A 179 -3.30 -22.24 -13.79
C ASP A 179 -2.08 -21.34 -13.66
N ALA A 180 -2.28 -20.12 -13.14
CA ALA A 180 -1.23 -19.12 -12.99
C ALA A 180 -1.55 -18.11 -11.88
N THR A 181 -0.53 -17.42 -11.41
CA THR A 181 -0.65 -16.16 -10.66
C THR A 181 0.32 -15.14 -11.22
N LEU A 182 0.07 -13.85 -11.01
CA LEU A 182 0.93 -12.76 -11.43
C LEU A 182 1.53 -12.11 -10.19
N ASN A 183 2.80 -11.74 -10.25
CA ASN A 183 3.43 -10.98 -9.18
C ASN A 183 4.73 -10.34 -9.66
N ALA A 184 5.45 -9.70 -8.75
CA ALA A 184 6.77 -9.16 -8.99
C ALA A 184 7.75 -10.25 -9.44
N GLU A 185 8.68 -9.89 -10.34
CA GLU A 185 9.68 -10.83 -10.87
C GLU A 185 10.70 -11.28 -9.80
N VAL A 186 10.94 -10.50 -8.78
CA VAL A 186 11.88 -10.77 -7.67
C VAL A 186 11.17 -11.18 -6.42
#